data_dfef4d92c50e45e09ff38c373b0d4263
#
_entry.id   dfef4d92c50e45e09ff38c373b0d4263
#
_cell.length_a   1.000
_cell.length_b   1.000
_cell.length_c   1.000
_cell.angle_alpha   90.00
_cell.angle_beta   90.00
_cell.angle_gamma   90.00
#
_symmetry.space_group_name_H-M   'P 1'
#
loop_
_entity.id
_entity.type
_entity.pdbx_description
1 polymer ?
#
loop_
_entity_poly.entity_id
_entity_poly.type
_entity_poly.pdbx_seq_one_letter_code
_entity_poly.pdbx_strand_id
1 'polypeptide(L)'
;MSSTYGEKIKISVFGESHGNGIGVVIDGLPAGVKIDMDKVLVQMSRRAPGKDKTATPRKESDLPKVLSGMLGDTLTGAPLCAVIENTNTKSGDYGNLLNCPRPGHSDYTAYVKYNASNDIRGGGHFSGRLTAPIVFAGAICRQILEEKGIKIAAHIASIGNVNDKSFNPVSIDDKLINKLNNSSFALIDDSVEEKMRAEVESARLAQDSIGGTIECAVSGIEAGIGEPMFEGVEGVIAKAVFGVPAIKGIEFGKGFELSKMRGSQSNDPFEYKDGKVVTKTNNCGGILGGITNGMPVIFRAGVKPTPSISKEQDTVDLQKKENAKLVINGRHDPCIVPRAVPCVEAAVNLALLSHMMDYPHF
;
A
#
# COMPACT_ATOMS: atom_id res chain seq x y z
N MET A 1 -17.46 5.24 -12.42
CA MET A 1 -16.63 4.92 -11.24
C MET A 1 -15.51 4.02 -11.69
N SER A 2 -14.29 4.20 -11.19
CA SER A 2 -13.21 3.29 -11.53
C SER A 2 -12.56 2.77 -10.26
N SER A 3 -12.86 1.52 -9.92
CA SER A 3 -12.09 0.69 -8.99
C SER A 3 -11.26 -0.32 -9.78
N THR A 4 -10.93 0.07 -11.02
CA THR A 4 -10.11 -0.69 -11.95
C THR A 4 -8.77 0.04 -12.13
N TYR A 5 -7.70 -0.72 -12.11
CA TYR A 5 -6.32 -0.24 -12.29
C TYR A 5 -5.59 -1.16 -13.27
N GLY A 6 -4.61 -0.61 -14.00
CA GLY A 6 -3.68 -1.32 -14.85
C GLY A 6 -4.08 -1.35 -16.34
N GLU A 7 -3.13 -1.69 -17.18
CA GLU A 7 -3.28 -1.75 -18.65
C GLU A 7 -3.11 -3.17 -19.17
N LYS A 8 -2.03 -3.84 -18.87
CA LYS A 8 -1.79 -5.26 -19.23
C LYS A 8 -2.32 -6.18 -18.14
N ILE A 9 -1.87 -5.99 -16.90
CA ILE A 9 -2.54 -6.59 -15.75
C ILE A 9 -3.61 -5.62 -15.28
N LYS A 10 -4.86 -6.00 -15.42
CA LYS A 10 -6.01 -5.21 -14.98
C LYS A 10 -6.61 -5.80 -13.73
N ILE A 11 -6.82 -4.97 -12.73
CA ILE A 11 -7.57 -5.38 -11.55
C ILE A 11 -8.86 -4.58 -11.44
N SER A 12 -9.93 -5.24 -11.00
CA SER A 12 -11.18 -4.61 -10.58
C SER A 12 -11.47 -5.03 -9.15
N VAL A 13 -11.37 -4.06 -8.21
CA VAL A 13 -11.71 -4.28 -6.80
C VAL A 13 -13.18 -3.99 -6.59
N PHE A 14 -13.90 -4.86 -5.90
CA PHE A 14 -15.33 -4.74 -5.65
C PHE A 14 -15.71 -5.06 -4.20
N GLY A 15 -16.94 -4.73 -3.86
CA GLY A 15 -17.53 -4.93 -2.54
C GLY A 15 -17.39 -3.71 -1.62
N GLU A 16 -17.96 -3.84 -0.42
CA GLU A 16 -18.03 -2.83 0.63
C GLU A 16 -17.71 -3.44 1.98
N SER A 17 -17.22 -2.61 2.91
CA SER A 17 -16.74 -3.06 4.23
C SER A 17 -17.78 -3.85 5.03
N HIS A 18 -19.06 -3.52 4.87
CA HIS A 18 -20.19 -4.15 5.57
C HIS A 18 -21.17 -4.85 4.62
N GLY A 19 -20.77 -5.05 3.35
CA GLY A 19 -21.45 -5.96 2.42
C GLY A 19 -21.12 -7.43 2.75
N ASN A 20 -21.63 -8.35 1.95
CA ASN A 20 -21.41 -9.81 2.11
C ASN A 20 -19.94 -10.20 1.96
N GLY A 21 -19.19 -9.45 1.15
CA GLY A 21 -17.78 -9.69 0.90
C GLY A 21 -17.14 -8.60 0.06
N ILE A 22 -15.84 -8.70 -0.05
CA ILE A 22 -14.99 -7.88 -0.93
C ILE A 22 -14.21 -8.79 -1.84
N GLY A 23 -13.71 -8.32 -2.96
CA GLY A 23 -12.95 -9.18 -3.86
C GLY A 23 -12.22 -8.41 -4.95
N VAL A 24 -11.56 -9.18 -5.80
CA VAL A 24 -10.84 -8.68 -6.96
C VAL A 24 -11.01 -9.63 -8.14
N VAL A 25 -11.13 -9.06 -9.32
CA VAL A 25 -10.90 -9.74 -10.59
C VAL A 25 -9.57 -9.24 -11.13
N ILE A 26 -8.69 -10.17 -11.52
CA ILE A 26 -7.37 -9.87 -12.11
C ILE A 26 -7.38 -10.46 -13.52
N ASP A 27 -7.22 -9.62 -14.51
CA ASP A 27 -7.13 -10.01 -15.92
C ASP A 27 -5.73 -9.74 -16.46
N GLY A 28 -5.29 -10.56 -17.42
CA GLY A 28 -3.99 -10.45 -18.08
C GLY A 28 -2.84 -11.20 -17.40
N LEU A 29 -3.10 -12.03 -16.38
CA LEU A 29 -2.06 -12.86 -15.77
C LEU A 29 -1.58 -13.94 -16.77
N PRO A 30 -0.27 -14.24 -16.83
CA PRO A 30 0.27 -15.25 -17.75
C PRO A 30 -0.19 -16.67 -17.37
N ALA A 31 -0.58 -17.45 -18.37
CA ALA A 31 -0.93 -18.85 -18.19
C ALA A 31 0.30 -19.71 -17.86
N GLY A 32 0.10 -20.78 -17.09
CA GLY A 32 1.13 -21.78 -16.78
C GLY A 32 2.03 -21.43 -15.60
N VAL A 33 1.94 -20.23 -15.02
CA VAL A 33 2.71 -19.85 -13.83
C VAL A 33 2.12 -20.52 -12.59
N LYS A 34 2.99 -21.12 -11.77
CA LYS A 34 2.62 -21.72 -10.50
C LYS A 34 2.64 -20.67 -9.40
N ILE A 35 1.60 -20.65 -8.60
CA ILE A 35 1.43 -19.74 -7.47
C ILE A 35 1.43 -20.53 -6.17
N ASP A 36 2.36 -20.20 -5.30
CA ASP A 36 2.39 -20.68 -3.92
C ASP A 36 1.41 -19.85 -3.08
N MET A 37 0.25 -20.46 -2.78
CA MET A 37 -0.80 -19.80 -2.01
C MET A 37 -0.41 -19.55 -0.55
N ASP A 38 0.52 -20.30 0.03
CA ASP A 38 1.01 -20.04 1.39
C ASP A 38 1.77 -18.72 1.45
N LYS A 39 2.58 -18.41 0.42
CA LYS A 39 3.21 -17.10 0.29
C LYS A 39 2.19 -15.98 0.14
N VAL A 40 1.11 -16.19 -0.59
CA VAL A 40 0.00 -15.23 -0.69
C VAL A 40 -0.62 -15.00 0.69
N LEU A 41 -0.91 -16.06 1.43
CA LEU A 41 -1.51 -15.99 2.77
C LEU A 41 -0.59 -15.29 3.79
N VAL A 42 0.73 -15.42 3.67
CA VAL A 42 1.68 -14.65 4.49
C VAL A 42 1.46 -13.14 4.28
N GLN A 43 1.36 -12.66 3.04
CA GLN A 43 1.15 -11.23 2.75
C GLN A 43 -0.24 -10.76 3.23
N MET A 44 -1.29 -11.57 2.99
CA MET A 44 -2.63 -11.30 3.50
C MET A 44 -2.63 -11.17 5.02
N SER A 45 -1.90 -12.05 5.69
CA SER A 45 -1.72 -12.08 7.13
C SER A 45 -1.02 -10.84 7.70
N ARG A 46 -0.01 -10.29 7.01
CA ARG A 46 0.66 -9.03 7.40
C ARG A 46 -0.31 -7.84 7.38
N ARG A 47 -1.23 -7.84 6.42
CA ARG A 47 -2.26 -6.81 6.28
C ARG A 47 -3.42 -7.00 7.27
N ALA A 48 -3.78 -8.23 7.66
CA ALA A 48 -4.96 -8.55 8.46
C ALA A 48 -4.95 -7.85 9.82
N PRO A 49 -6.13 -7.43 10.36
CA PRO A 49 -6.23 -6.82 11.68
C PRO A 49 -6.06 -7.83 12.82
N GLY A 50 -5.81 -7.31 14.03
CA GLY A 50 -5.92 -8.10 15.28
C GLY A 50 -4.70 -8.92 15.65
N LYS A 51 -3.54 -8.72 15.04
CA LYS A 51 -2.30 -9.44 15.35
C LYS A 51 -1.39 -8.72 16.35
N ASP A 52 -1.68 -7.46 16.66
CA ASP A 52 -0.84 -6.61 17.49
C ASP A 52 -1.69 -5.85 18.51
N LYS A 53 -1.17 -5.62 19.71
CA LYS A 53 -1.82 -4.83 20.77
C LYS A 53 -2.04 -3.37 20.36
N THR A 54 -1.24 -2.86 19.41
CA THR A 54 -1.35 -1.51 18.87
C THR A 54 -2.32 -1.40 17.69
N ALA A 55 -2.91 -2.53 17.22
CA ALA A 55 -3.91 -2.58 16.17
C ALA A 55 -5.34 -2.70 16.75
N THR A 56 -6.34 -2.50 15.90
CA THR A 56 -7.74 -2.73 16.25
C THR A 56 -7.97 -4.15 16.78
N PRO A 57 -8.82 -4.33 17.81
CA PRO A 57 -9.19 -5.66 18.31
C PRO A 57 -10.10 -6.46 17.35
N ARG A 58 -10.44 -5.91 16.19
CA ARG A 58 -11.17 -6.62 15.14
C ARG A 58 -10.35 -7.81 14.66
N LYS A 59 -10.96 -8.97 14.53
CA LYS A 59 -10.33 -10.19 14.00
C LYS A 59 -11.03 -10.58 12.69
N GLU A 60 -10.29 -10.63 11.61
CA GLU A 60 -10.74 -11.17 10.33
C GLU A 60 -9.62 -12.02 9.74
N SER A 61 -9.97 -13.19 9.22
CA SER A 61 -8.99 -14.13 8.68
C SER A 61 -8.43 -13.68 7.33
N ASP A 62 -9.16 -12.80 6.61
CA ASP A 62 -8.83 -12.34 5.25
C ASP A 62 -8.53 -13.50 4.27
N LEU A 63 -9.18 -14.65 4.45
CA LEU A 63 -8.95 -15.82 3.61
C LEU A 63 -9.62 -15.64 2.24
N PRO A 64 -8.84 -15.64 1.15
CA PRO A 64 -9.39 -15.50 -0.19
C PRO A 64 -9.95 -16.85 -0.66
N LYS A 65 -11.15 -16.83 -1.25
CA LYS A 65 -11.73 -17.94 -1.99
C LYS A 65 -11.58 -17.66 -3.48
N VAL A 66 -10.70 -18.40 -4.13
CA VAL A 66 -10.51 -18.32 -5.59
C VAL A 66 -11.67 -18.99 -6.30
N LEU A 67 -12.30 -18.31 -7.24
CA LEU A 67 -13.47 -18.77 -7.99
C LEU A 67 -13.14 -19.14 -9.44
N SER A 68 -12.12 -18.53 -10.03
CA SER A 68 -11.67 -18.76 -11.41
C SER A 68 -10.22 -18.35 -11.59
N GLY A 69 -9.63 -18.70 -12.76
CA GLY A 69 -8.29 -18.26 -13.16
C GLY A 69 -7.15 -19.14 -12.64
N MET A 70 -7.46 -20.18 -11.85
CA MET A 70 -6.49 -21.18 -11.39
C MET A 70 -7.02 -22.60 -11.56
N LEU A 71 -6.12 -23.52 -11.88
CA LEU A 71 -6.34 -24.97 -11.84
C LEU A 71 -5.29 -25.59 -10.90
N GLY A 72 -5.71 -26.01 -9.71
CA GLY A 72 -4.77 -26.35 -8.64
C GLY A 72 -3.95 -25.11 -8.23
N ASP A 73 -2.63 -25.19 -8.36
CA ASP A 73 -1.68 -24.11 -8.08
C ASP A 73 -1.30 -23.25 -9.30
N THR A 74 -1.86 -23.55 -10.48
CA THR A 74 -1.37 -23.01 -11.75
C THR A 74 -2.37 -22.01 -12.36
N LEU A 75 -1.89 -20.85 -12.79
CA LEU A 75 -2.68 -19.84 -13.50
C LEU A 75 -3.10 -20.37 -14.88
N THR A 76 -4.38 -20.19 -15.23
CA THR A 76 -4.94 -20.69 -16.50
C THR A 76 -4.90 -19.66 -17.64
N GLY A 77 -4.62 -18.37 -17.33
CA GLY A 77 -4.75 -17.25 -18.26
C GLY A 77 -6.18 -16.70 -18.36
N ALA A 78 -7.18 -17.37 -17.80
CA ALA A 78 -8.51 -16.79 -17.63
C ALA A 78 -8.49 -15.75 -16.50
N PRO A 79 -9.42 -14.78 -16.48
CA PRO A 79 -9.52 -13.83 -15.38
C PRO A 79 -9.57 -14.53 -14.02
N LEU A 80 -8.63 -14.18 -13.12
CA LEU A 80 -8.60 -14.72 -11.77
C LEU A 80 -9.55 -13.90 -10.90
N CYS A 81 -10.54 -14.59 -10.32
CA CYS A 81 -11.48 -13.97 -9.39
C CYS A 81 -11.30 -14.56 -7.99
N ALA A 82 -11.15 -13.67 -7.01
CA ALA A 82 -11.11 -14.06 -5.59
C ALA A 82 -12.07 -13.22 -4.77
N VAL A 83 -12.74 -13.84 -3.80
CA VAL A 83 -13.67 -13.22 -2.86
C VAL A 83 -13.18 -13.48 -1.43
N ILE A 84 -13.30 -12.46 -0.59
CA ILE A 84 -13.02 -12.50 0.85
C ILE A 84 -14.32 -12.15 1.57
N GLU A 85 -14.85 -13.07 2.36
CA GLU A 85 -16.09 -12.87 3.09
C GLU A 85 -15.91 -11.88 4.26
N ASN A 86 -16.93 -11.07 4.52
CA ASN A 86 -16.96 -10.19 5.69
C ASN A 86 -17.68 -10.91 6.85
N THR A 87 -16.91 -11.40 7.80
CA THR A 87 -17.44 -12.22 8.91
C THR A 87 -17.69 -11.46 10.22
N ASN A 88 -17.14 -10.24 10.36
CA ASN A 88 -17.20 -9.48 11.61
C ASN A 88 -17.73 -8.05 11.38
N THR A 89 -18.96 -7.92 10.90
CA THR A 89 -19.62 -6.64 10.63
C THR A 89 -20.57 -6.26 11.77
N LYS A 90 -20.33 -5.09 12.39
CA LYS A 90 -21.26 -4.47 13.38
C LYS A 90 -21.82 -3.20 12.80
N SER A 91 -22.95 -3.31 12.12
CA SER A 91 -23.56 -2.20 11.37
C SER A 91 -24.23 -1.13 12.26
N GLY A 92 -24.54 -1.45 13.54
CA GLY A 92 -25.20 -0.52 14.48
C GLY A 92 -24.34 0.67 14.91
N ASP A 93 -23.02 0.59 14.78
CA ASP A 93 -22.10 1.62 15.28
C ASP A 93 -22.02 2.88 14.39
N TYR A 94 -22.74 2.92 13.25
CA TYR A 94 -22.58 3.97 12.22
C TYR A 94 -23.81 4.88 12.04
N GLY A 95 -24.83 4.77 12.89
CA GLY A 95 -26.08 5.55 12.77
C GLY A 95 -25.86 7.07 12.86
N ASN A 96 -24.92 7.52 13.69
CA ASN A 96 -24.57 8.93 13.83
C ASN A 96 -23.78 9.50 12.65
N LEU A 97 -23.20 8.65 11.80
CA LEU A 97 -22.41 9.06 10.63
C LEU A 97 -23.27 9.29 9.38
N LEU A 98 -24.56 8.94 9.42
CA LEU A 98 -25.45 9.05 8.26
C LEU A 98 -25.53 10.50 7.74
N ASN A 99 -25.64 11.44 8.66
CA ASN A 99 -25.78 12.86 8.34
C ASN A 99 -24.55 13.69 8.74
N CYS A 100 -23.69 13.18 9.62
CA CYS A 100 -22.53 13.89 10.14
C CYS A 100 -21.22 13.23 9.60
N PRO A 101 -20.65 13.72 8.48
CA PRO A 101 -19.47 13.13 7.87
C PRO A 101 -18.24 13.28 8.79
N ARG A 102 -17.43 12.25 8.84
CA ARG A 102 -16.14 12.28 9.58
C ARG A 102 -15.17 13.28 8.93
N PRO A 103 -14.59 14.20 9.69
CA PRO A 103 -13.51 15.04 9.20
C PRO A 103 -12.34 14.20 8.66
N GLY A 104 -11.80 14.57 7.51
CA GLY A 104 -10.68 13.85 6.89
C GLY A 104 -10.98 12.47 6.30
N HIS A 105 -12.23 11.99 6.35
CA HIS A 105 -12.70 10.79 5.66
C HIS A 105 -13.41 11.14 4.34
N SER A 106 -13.65 10.13 3.52
CA SER A 106 -14.37 10.29 2.24
C SER A 106 -15.89 10.46 2.38
N ASP A 107 -16.47 10.46 3.58
CA ASP A 107 -17.92 10.45 3.81
C ASP A 107 -18.61 11.60 3.06
N TYR A 108 -18.14 12.84 3.21
CA TYR A 108 -18.71 14.00 2.52
C TYR A 108 -18.51 13.95 1.00
N THR A 109 -17.30 13.63 0.56
CA THR A 109 -17.00 13.60 -0.88
C THR A 109 -17.75 12.48 -1.59
N ALA A 110 -17.92 11.34 -0.93
CA ALA A 110 -18.74 10.23 -1.42
C ALA A 110 -20.23 10.60 -1.45
N TYR A 111 -20.73 11.24 -0.39
CA TYR A 111 -22.12 11.76 -0.35
C TYR A 111 -22.42 12.64 -1.55
N VAL A 112 -21.55 13.60 -1.85
CA VAL A 112 -21.72 14.49 -3.01
C VAL A 112 -21.58 13.73 -4.32
N LYS A 113 -20.53 12.92 -4.47
CA LYS A 113 -20.23 12.22 -5.74
C LYS A 113 -21.31 11.23 -6.13
N TYR A 114 -21.88 10.53 -5.17
CA TYR A 114 -22.85 9.45 -5.40
C TYR A 114 -24.29 9.84 -5.02
N ASN A 115 -24.52 11.12 -4.84
CA ASN A 115 -25.84 11.63 -4.49
C ASN A 115 -26.47 10.88 -3.30
N ALA A 116 -25.71 10.75 -2.22
CA ALA A 116 -26.07 10.05 -0.98
C ALA A 116 -26.45 8.55 -1.14
N SER A 117 -26.11 7.92 -2.27
CA SER A 117 -26.47 6.51 -2.54
C SER A 117 -25.36 5.51 -2.16
N ASN A 118 -24.22 6.00 -1.61
CA ASN A 118 -23.12 5.14 -1.19
C ASN A 118 -23.39 4.47 0.16
N ASP A 119 -22.88 3.24 0.34
CA ASP A 119 -22.89 2.60 1.66
C ASP A 119 -21.88 3.29 2.57
N ILE A 120 -22.35 3.87 3.66
CA ILE A 120 -21.49 4.57 4.65
C ILE A 120 -20.96 3.64 5.74
N ARG A 121 -21.54 2.43 5.90
CA ARG A 121 -21.22 1.50 6.99
C ARG A 121 -19.76 1.04 6.89
N GLY A 122 -18.98 1.28 7.94
CA GLY A 122 -17.54 0.96 7.96
C GLY A 122 -16.70 1.69 6.89
N GLY A 123 -17.26 2.76 6.28
CA GLY A 123 -16.65 3.49 5.17
C GLY A 123 -16.93 2.89 3.79
N GLY A 124 -17.78 1.84 3.70
CA GLY A 124 -18.23 1.24 2.45
C GLY A 124 -17.07 0.81 1.56
N HIS A 125 -17.10 1.24 0.30
CA HIS A 125 -16.05 0.99 -0.68
C HIS A 125 -14.77 1.83 -0.46
N PHE A 126 -14.80 2.86 0.40
CA PHE A 126 -13.65 3.68 0.78
C PHE A 126 -12.91 3.16 2.01
N SER A 127 -13.38 2.05 2.56
CA SER A 127 -12.76 1.44 3.74
C SER A 127 -11.36 0.89 3.43
N GLY A 128 -10.43 1.00 4.39
CA GLY A 128 -9.15 0.31 4.35
C GLY A 128 -9.26 -1.22 4.20
N ARG A 129 -10.47 -1.78 4.44
CA ARG A 129 -10.79 -3.19 4.19
C ARG A 129 -10.55 -3.60 2.73
N LEU A 130 -10.79 -2.67 1.78
CA LEU A 130 -10.63 -2.90 0.33
C LEU A 130 -9.16 -3.05 -0.09
N THR A 131 -8.21 -2.87 0.81
CA THR A 131 -6.79 -3.20 0.56
C THR A 131 -6.52 -4.70 0.59
N ALA A 132 -7.38 -5.54 1.21
CA ALA A 132 -7.17 -6.98 1.24
C ALA A 132 -7.18 -7.62 -0.17
N PRO A 133 -8.16 -7.33 -1.05
CA PRO A 133 -8.10 -7.75 -2.45
C PRO A 133 -6.87 -7.23 -3.22
N ILE A 134 -6.40 -6.02 -2.92
CA ILE A 134 -5.19 -5.45 -3.55
C ILE A 134 -3.95 -6.25 -3.11
N VAL A 135 -3.83 -6.57 -1.81
CA VAL A 135 -2.72 -7.39 -1.30
C VAL A 135 -2.74 -8.80 -1.88
N PHE A 136 -3.91 -9.40 -2.04
CA PHE A 136 -4.06 -10.69 -2.72
C PHE A 136 -3.50 -10.63 -4.15
N ALA A 137 -3.94 -9.64 -4.94
CA ALA A 137 -3.49 -9.47 -6.32
C ALA A 137 -1.98 -9.18 -6.40
N GLY A 138 -1.48 -8.27 -5.55
CA GLY A 138 -0.07 -7.91 -5.49
C GLY A 138 0.83 -9.07 -5.05
N ALA A 139 0.36 -9.96 -4.17
CA ALA A 139 1.12 -11.14 -3.74
C ALA A 139 1.27 -12.20 -4.85
N ILE A 140 0.31 -12.28 -5.79
CA ILE A 140 0.44 -13.10 -6.99
C ILE A 140 1.42 -12.46 -7.97
N CYS A 141 1.27 -11.16 -8.26
CA CYS A 141 2.18 -10.42 -9.13
C CYS A 141 3.63 -10.46 -8.62
N ARG A 142 3.81 -10.44 -7.31
CA ARG A 142 5.12 -10.56 -6.66
C ARG A 142 5.84 -11.84 -7.03
N GLN A 143 5.17 -12.99 -7.02
CA GLN A 143 5.81 -14.26 -7.33
C GLN A 143 6.28 -14.31 -8.79
N ILE A 144 5.52 -13.71 -9.70
CA ILE A 144 5.90 -13.60 -11.12
C ILE A 144 7.14 -12.69 -11.27
N LEU A 145 7.21 -11.59 -10.54
CA LEU A 145 8.38 -10.69 -10.54
C LEU A 145 9.61 -11.35 -9.91
N GLU A 146 9.42 -12.12 -8.82
CA GLU A 146 10.51 -12.85 -8.15
C GLU A 146 11.14 -13.91 -9.06
N GLU A 147 10.37 -14.58 -9.95
CA GLU A 147 10.91 -15.49 -10.98
C GLU A 147 11.82 -14.76 -11.97
N LYS A 148 11.63 -13.47 -12.17
CA LYS A 148 12.48 -12.59 -12.99
C LYS A 148 13.61 -11.94 -12.20
N GLY A 149 13.81 -12.32 -10.93
CA GLY A 149 14.85 -11.76 -10.08
C GLY A 149 14.52 -10.40 -9.46
N ILE A 150 13.28 -9.87 -9.69
CA ILE A 150 12.86 -8.58 -9.14
C ILE A 150 12.21 -8.80 -7.79
N LYS A 151 12.73 -8.13 -6.77
CA LYS A 151 12.30 -8.27 -5.37
C LYS A 151 11.87 -6.92 -4.82
N ILE A 152 10.74 -6.91 -4.14
CA ILE A 152 10.16 -5.71 -3.54
C ILE A 152 10.03 -5.94 -2.05
N ALA A 153 10.45 -4.95 -1.26
CA ALA A 153 10.25 -4.91 0.17
C ALA A 153 9.98 -3.49 0.63
N ALA A 154 9.19 -3.36 1.68
CA ALA A 154 8.96 -2.10 2.34
C ALA A 154 9.05 -2.25 3.86
N HIS A 155 9.34 -1.12 4.53
CA HIS A 155 9.37 -1.06 5.98
C HIS A 155 8.72 0.21 6.49
N ILE A 156 8.47 0.24 7.80
CA ILE A 156 7.99 1.43 8.51
C ILE A 156 9.18 2.37 8.65
N ALA A 157 9.25 3.40 7.80
CA ALA A 157 10.34 4.37 7.86
C ALA A 157 10.16 5.35 9.03
N SER A 158 8.89 5.66 9.41
CA SER A 158 8.61 6.40 10.64
C SER A 158 7.21 6.13 11.17
N ILE A 159 7.04 6.33 12.50
CA ILE A 159 5.74 6.56 13.14
C ILE A 159 5.88 7.86 13.94
N GLY A 160 5.04 8.86 13.63
CA GLY A 160 5.21 10.19 14.18
C GLY A 160 6.61 10.72 13.92
N ASN A 161 7.32 11.07 15.01
CA ASN A 161 8.69 11.60 14.96
C ASN A 161 9.77 10.52 15.18
N VAL A 162 9.40 9.26 15.40
CA VAL A 162 10.36 8.16 15.56
C VAL A 162 10.66 7.56 14.19
N ASN A 163 11.93 7.59 13.81
CA ASN A 163 12.41 7.11 12.52
C ASN A 163 13.16 5.78 12.65
N ASP A 164 13.00 4.91 11.67
CA ASP A 164 13.86 3.77 11.40
C ASP A 164 15.07 4.18 10.54
N LYS A 165 16.02 3.27 10.34
CA LYS A 165 17.07 3.40 9.34
C LYS A 165 16.49 3.27 7.94
N SER A 166 17.03 4.02 6.97
CA SER A 166 16.69 3.85 5.55
C SER A 166 17.43 2.68 4.93
N PHE A 167 16.91 2.17 3.82
CA PHE A 167 17.63 1.22 2.97
C PHE A 167 19.00 1.77 2.57
N ASN A 168 19.99 0.86 2.40
CA ASN A 168 21.20 1.22 1.68
C ASN A 168 20.82 1.57 0.22
N PRO A 169 21.07 2.82 -0.23
CA PRO A 169 20.53 3.27 -1.51
C PRO A 169 21.15 2.55 -2.72
N VAL A 170 22.34 1.99 -2.60
CA VAL A 170 23.06 1.37 -3.73
C VAL A 170 23.02 -0.17 -3.71
N SER A 171 22.60 -0.77 -2.61
CA SER A 171 22.61 -2.23 -2.46
C SER A 171 21.62 -2.68 -1.40
N ILE A 172 20.75 -3.62 -1.73
CA ILE A 172 19.75 -4.17 -0.80
C ILE A 172 20.00 -5.66 -0.63
N ASP A 173 20.24 -6.08 0.61
CA ASP A 173 20.52 -7.47 0.95
C ASP A 173 19.24 -8.32 0.89
N ASP A 174 19.32 -9.47 0.25
CA ASP A 174 18.23 -10.45 0.16
C ASP A 174 17.74 -10.94 1.54
N LYS A 175 18.64 -11.04 2.53
CA LYS A 175 18.25 -11.40 3.89
C LYS A 175 17.35 -10.33 4.52
N LEU A 176 17.67 -9.06 4.26
CA LEU A 176 16.83 -7.94 4.72
C LEU A 176 15.47 -7.97 4.04
N ILE A 177 15.43 -8.16 2.71
CA ILE A 177 14.17 -8.31 1.97
C ILE A 177 13.31 -9.42 2.59
N ASN A 178 13.89 -10.60 2.82
CA ASN A 178 13.19 -11.73 3.42
C ASN A 178 12.70 -11.44 4.85
N LYS A 179 13.52 -10.76 5.67
CA LYS A 179 13.12 -10.33 7.02
C LYS A 179 11.87 -9.44 6.95
N LEU A 180 11.91 -8.38 6.15
CA LEU A 180 10.83 -7.39 6.03
C LEU A 180 9.53 -8.02 5.50
N ASN A 181 9.65 -8.86 4.50
CA ASN A 181 8.52 -9.51 3.83
C ASN A 181 7.80 -10.56 4.68
N ASN A 182 8.39 -10.97 5.80
CA ASN A 182 7.80 -11.90 6.76
C ASN A 182 7.43 -11.23 8.10
N SER A 183 7.68 -9.92 8.23
CA SER A 183 7.39 -9.18 9.46
C SER A 183 6.04 -8.46 9.39
N SER A 184 5.26 -8.53 10.46
CA SER A 184 4.03 -7.74 10.64
C SER A 184 4.31 -6.31 11.13
N PHE A 185 5.47 -6.08 11.74
CA PHE A 185 5.99 -4.76 12.11
C PHE A 185 7.38 -4.62 11.48
N ALA A 186 7.39 -4.36 10.17
CA ALA A 186 8.59 -4.43 9.34
C ALA A 186 9.53 -3.25 9.63
N LEU A 187 10.69 -3.53 10.22
CA LEU A 187 11.75 -2.57 10.55
C LEU A 187 13.10 -3.07 10.05
N ILE A 188 13.96 -2.14 9.61
CA ILE A 188 15.37 -2.40 9.33
C ILE A 188 16.13 -2.53 10.65
N ASP A 189 15.89 -1.59 11.58
CA ASP A 189 16.48 -1.59 12.92
C ASP A 189 15.43 -1.90 13.99
N ASP A 190 15.43 -3.12 14.50
CA ASP A 190 14.45 -3.55 15.52
C ASP A 190 14.58 -2.75 16.85
N SER A 191 15.70 -2.06 17.08
CA SER A 191 15.93 -1.29 18.31
C SER A 191 14.97 -0.09 18.47
N VAL A 192 14.33 0.35 17.39
CA VAL A 192 13.38 1.48 17.42
C VAL A 192 11.92 1.03 17.64
N GLU A 193 11.64 -0.29 17.61
CA GLU A 193 10.28 -0.83 17.69
C GLU A 193 9.53 -0.37 18.94
N GLU A 194 10.15 -0.48 20.10
CA GLU A 194 9.52 -0.08 21.37
C GLU A 194 9.14 1.41 21.40
N LYS A 195 10.01 2.26 20.83
CA LYS A 195 9.75 3.71 20.76
C LYS A 195 8.58 4.00 19.79
N MET A 196 8.53 3.34 18.64
CA MET A 196 7.41 3.49 17.71
C MET A 196 6.09 2.99 18.31
N ARG A 197 6.12 1.87 19.03
CA ARG A 197 4.95 1.37 19.74
C ARG A 197 4.48 2.30 20.86
N ALA A 198 5.41 2.94 21.55
CA ALA A 198 5.09 3.96 22.57
C ALA A 198 4.37 5.17 21.97
N GLU A 199 4.78 5.65 20.77
CA GLU A 199 4.08 6.72 20.06
C GLU A 199 2.65 6.31 19.69
N VAL A 200 2.45 5.08 19.20
CA VAL A 200 1.11 4.57 18.88
C VAL A 200 0.25 4.48 20.15
N GLU A 201 0.80 3.98 21.24
CA GLU A 201 0.09 3.85 22.51
C GLU A 201 -0.27 5.22 23.10
N SER A 202 0.63 6.21 23.00
CA SER A 202 0.37 7.60 23.40
C SER A 202 -0.82 8.18 22.63
N ALA A 203 -0.86 7.99 21.31
CA ALA A 203 -2.00 8.41 20.49
C ALA A 203 -3.30 7.71 20.92
N ARG A 204 -3.25 6.39 21.15
CA ARG A 204 -4.41 5.60 21.59
C ARG A 204 -4.96 6.09 22.93
N LEU A 205 -4.09 6.34 23.92
CA LEU A 205 -4.47 6.85 25.23
C LEU A 205 -5.07 8.26 25.14
N ALA A 206 -4.59 9.07 24.20
CA ALA A 206 -5.14 10.38 23.90
C ALA A 206 -6.45 10.33 23.08
N GLN A 207 -7.01 9.11 22.80
CA GLN A 207 -8.19 8.91 21.94
C GLN A 207 -8.01 9.46 20.52
N ASP A 208 -6.78 9.48 20.04
CA ASP A 208 -6.34 10.04 18.76
C ASP A 208 -5.71 8.97 17.87
N SER A 209 -5.14 9.38 16.76
CA SER A 209 -4.39 8.54 15.84
C SER A 209 -3.10 9.20 15.40
N ILE A 210 -2.15 8.40 14.93
CA ILE A 210 -0.85 8.87 14.46
C ILE A 210 -0.54 8.25 13.09
N GLY A 211 0.07 9.04 12.21
CA GLY A 211 0.55 8.62 10.91
C GLY A 211 2.05 8.29 10.92
N GLY A 212 2.61 8.17 9.75
CA GLY A 212 4.04 7.93 9.55
C GLY A 212 4.39 7.80 8.09
N THR A 213 5.56 7.26 7.82
CA THR A 213 6.05 7.02 6.46
C THR A 213 6.44 5.57 6.26
N ILE A 214 6.32 5.11 5.02
CA ILE A 214 6.76 3.80 4.55
C ILE A 214 7.85 4.05 3.52
N GLU A 215 9.01 3.41 3.66
CA GLU A 215 10.03 3.36 2.61
C GLU A 215 9.92 2.01 1.90
N CYS A 216 9.94 2.04 0.57
CA CYS A 216 9.82 0.87 -0.29
C CYS A 216 10.98 0.84 -1.27
N ALA A 217 11.49 -0.37 -1.50
CA ALA A 217 12.59 -0.62 -2.42
C ALA A 217 12.26 -1.74 -3.40
N VAL A 218 12.64 -1.53 -4.66
CA VAL A 218 12.65 -2.54 -5.72
C VAL A 218 14.09 -2.87 -6.05
N SER A 219 14.47 -4.11 -5.90
CA SER A 219 15.81 -4.62 -6.22
C SER A 219 15.75 -5.57 -7.43
N GLY A 220 16.84 -5.64 -8.21
CA GLY A 220 16.94 -6.56 -9.34
C GLY A 220 16.26 -6.08 -10.63
N ILE A 221 15.73 -4.88 -10.67
CA ILE A 221 15.20 -4.28 -11.90
C ILE A 221 16.34 -3.84 -12.81
N GLU A 222 16.25 -4.20 -14.09
CA GLU A 222 17.26 -3.82 -15.08
C GLU A 222 17.19 -2.34 -15.46
N ALA A 223 18.29 -1.81 -16.00
CA ALA A 223 18.27 -0.48 -16.61
C ALA A 223 17.47 -0.50 -17.93
N GLY A 224 16.73 0.57 -18.18
CA GLY A 224 16.00 0.73 -19.44
C GLY A 224 14.49 0.42 -19.36
N ILE A 225 13.94 0.17 -18.17
CA ILE A 225 12.50 0.01 -17.96
C ILE A 225 11.88 1.38 -17.66
N GLY A 226 10.78 1.70 -18.34
CA GLY A 226 10.09 2.99 -18.22
C GLY A 226 10.18 3.82 -19.51
N GLU A 227 9.41 4.87 -19.56
CA GLU A 227 9.31 5.77 -20.70
C GLU A 227 9.53 7.22 -20.25
N PRO A 228 9.94 8.12 -21.13
CA PRO A 228 10.03 9.53 -20.80
C PRO A 228 8.64 10.11 -20.54
N MET A 229 8.59 11.15 -19.70
CA MET A 229 7.40 11.96 -19.39
C MET A 229 6.33 11.18 -18.61
N PHE A 230 5.21 10.82 -19.23
CA PHE A 230 3.98 10.42 -18.53
C PHE A 230 3.95 8.96 -18.10
N GLU A 231 4.62 8.07 -18.81
CA GLU A 231 4.70 6.63 -18.50
C GLU A 231 6.04 6.26 -17.84
N GLY A 232 6.67 7.26 -17.21
CA GLY A 232 7.87 7.03 -16.38
C GLY A 232 7.55 6.19 -15.15
N VAL A 233 8.53 5.42 -14.68
CA VAL A 233 8.37 4.49 -13.56
C VAL A 233 7.90 5.19 -12.29
N GLU A 234 8.33 6.44 -12.05
CA GLU A 234 7.83 7.23 -10.91
C GLU A 234 6.32 7.45 -11.02
N GLY A 235 5.84 7.84 -12.21
CA GLY A 235 4.40 8.06 -12.47
C GLY A 235 3.59 6.79 -12.31
N VAL A 236 4.07 5.68 -12.84
CA VAL A 236 3.43 4.36 -12.78
C VAL A 236 3.32 3.88 -11.34
N ILE A 237 4.41 3.94 -10.56
CA ILE A 237 4.42 3.57 -9.14
C ILE A 237 3.52 4.53 -8.34
N ALA A 238 3.66 5.85 -8.53
CA ALA A 238 2.89 6.84 -7.79
C ALA A 238 1.38 6.66 -7.99
N LYS A 239 0.93 6.44 -9.23
CA LYS A 239 -0.49 6.19 -9.56
C LYS A 239 -1.05 4.99 -8.77
N ALA A 240 -0.30 3.90 -8.67
CA ALA A 240 -0.71 2.71 -7.93
C ALA A 240 -0.71 2.95 -6.42
N VAL A 241 0.35 3.56 -5.88
CA VAL A 241 0.55 3.81 -4.45
C VAL A 241 -0.49 4.81 -3.92
N PHE A 242 -0.86 5.85 -4.68
CA PHE A 242 -1.98 6.73 -4.33
C PHE A 242 -3.35 6.04 -4.36
N GLY A 243 -3.48 4.87 -5.00
CA GLY A 243 -4.64 4.00 -4.90
C GLY A 243 -4.81 3.35 -3.53
N VAL A 244 -3.75 3.29 -2.72
CA VAL A 244 -3.81 2.80 -1.34
C VAL A 244 -4.42 3.89 -0.44
N PRO A 245 -5.51 3.60 0.31
CA PRO A 245 -6.12 4.58 1.20
C PRO A 245 -5.12 5.16 2.21
N ALA A 246 -5.30 6.43 2.54
CA ALA A 246 -4.49 7.23 3.47
C ALA A 246 -3.10 7.66 2.95
N ILE A 247 -2.65 7.24 1.79
CA ILE A 247 -1.44 7.80 1.18
C ILE A 247 -1.71 9.27 0.77
N LYS A 248 -0.81 10.17 1.17
CA LYS A 248 -0.94 11.62 0.92
C LYS A 248 0.31 12.26 0.33
N GLY A 249 1.39 11.51 0.22
CA GLY A 249 2.63 11.97 -0.39
C GLY A 249 3.47 10.79 -0.86
N ILE A 250 4.30 11.03 -1.87
CA ILE A 250 5.32 10.11 -2.36
C ILE A 250 6.54 10.93 -2.81
N GLU A 251 7.73 10.41 -2.55
CA GLU A 251 8.99 10.99 -3.04
C GLU A 251 9.97 9.88 -3.37
N PHE A 252 10.74 10.05 -4.46
CA PHE A 252 11.72 9.09 -4.94
C PHE A 252 13.14 9.52 -4.56
N GLY A 253 13.99 8.56 -4.16
CA GLY A 253 15.34 8.83 -3.68
C GLY A 253 15.36 9.83 -2.54
N LYS A 254 16.11 10.92 -2.68
CA LYS A 254 16.11 12.02 -1.71
C LYS A 254 14.89 12.95 -1.80
N GLY A 255 14.07 12.81 -2.84
CA GLY A 255 12.81 13.54 -2.98
C GLY A 255 12.97 15.06 -2.82
N PHE A 256 12.20 15.67 -1.92
CA PHE A 256 12.25 17.12 -1.67
C PHE A 256 13.61 17.62 -1.13
N GLU A 257 14.45 16.76 -0.57
CA GLU A 257 15.79 17.16 -0.12
C GLU A 257 16.68 17.59 -1.31
N LEU A 258 16.48 16.97 -2.50
CA LEU A 258 17.21 17.38 -3.71
C LEU A 258 17.06 18.85 -4.04
N SER A 259 15.92 19.47 -3.75
CA SER A 259 15.69 20.90 -4.01
C SER A 259 16.59 21.85 -3.22
N LYS A 260 17.25 21.34 -2.17
CA LYS A 260 18.18 22.07 -1.31
C LYS A 260 19.64 21.79 -1.66
N MET A 261 19.89 20.84 -2.56
CA MET A 261 21.23 20.43 -2.95
C MET A 261 21.71 21.17 -4.21
N ARG A 262 23.02 21.28 -4.34
CA ARG A 262 23.64 21.71 -5.60
C ARG A 262 23.76 20.51 -6.54
N GLY A 263 23.74 20.72 -7.86
CA GLY A 263 23.87 19.67 -8.86
C GLY A 263 25.08 18.75 -8.63
N SER A 264 26.23 19.29 -8.27
CA SER A 264 27.44 18.52 -7.95
C SER A 264 27.29 17.61 -6.70
N GLN A 265 26.31 17.86 -5.85
CA GLN A 265 26.03 17.05 -4.65
C GLN A 265 24.89 16.05 -4.90
N SER A 266 23.95 16.41 -5.78
CA SER A 266 22.77 15.60 -6.07
C SER A 266 23.02 14.56 -7.17
N ASN A 267 23.90 14.84 -8.13
CA ASN A 267 24.22 13.95 -9.22
C ASN A 267 24.78 12.61 -8.71
N ASP A 268 24.31 11.52 -9.30
CA ASP A 268 24.78 10.16 -8.99
C ASP A 268 25.88 9.76 -9.99
N PRO A 269 27.17 9.78 -9.58
CA PRO A 269 28.28 9.51 -10.50
C PRO A 269 28.25 8.06 -10.99
N PHE A 270 28.37 7.85 -12.28
CA PHE A 270 28.49 6.52 -12.88
C PHE A 270 29.88 5.91 -12.68
N GLU A 271 29.92 4.60 -12.54
CA GLU A 271 31.16 3.79 -12.59
C GLU A 271 30.89 2.43 -13.21
N TYR A 272 31.96 1.78 -13.70
CA TYR A 272 31.90 0.38 -14.08
C TYR A 272 32.25 -0.50 -12.87
N LYS A 273 31.38 -1.45 -12.55
CA LYS A 273 31.61 -2.47 -11.52
C LYS A 273 31.18 -3.84 -12.06
N ASP A 274 32.09 -4.79 -12.07
CA ASP A 274 31.84 -6.15 -12.57
C ASP A 274 31.22 -6.19 -13.98
N GLY A 275 31.70 -5.29 -14.87
CA GLY A 275 31.24 -5.17 -16.24
C GLY A 275 29.87 -4.49 -16.44
N LYS A 276 29.26 -4.00 -15.37
CA LYS A 276 27.97 -3.28 -15.39
C LYS A 276 28.20 -1.82 -15.03
N VAL A 277 27.37 -0.96 -15.62
CA VAL A 277 27.28 0.46 -15.21
C VAL A 277 26.43 0.53 -13.94
N VAL A 278 26.96 1.16 -12.91
CA VAL A 278 26.27 1.42 -11.63
C VAL A 278 26.51 2.88 -11.23
N THR A 279 25.82 3.36 -10.20
CA THR A 279 26.09 4.68 -9.63
C THR A 279 26.70 4.56 -8.22
N LYS A 280 27.59 5.49 -7.84
CA LYS A 280 28.22 5.53 -6.51
C LYS A 280 27.26 5.95 -5.41
N THR A 281 26.27 6.73 -5.77
CA THR A 281 25.17 7.20 -4.91
C THR A 281 23.86 6.90 -5.64
N ASN A 282 22.72 7.10 -4.99
CA ASN A 282 21.40 6.85 -5.59
C ASN A 282 20.42 7.91 -5.09
N ASN A 283 20.80 9.18 -5.24
CA ASN A 283 20.00 10.32 -4.79
C ASN A 283 18.69 10.43 -5.60
N CYS A 284 18.74 10.04 -6.90
CA CYS A 284 17.56 10.03 -7.77
C CYS A 284 16.65 8.80 -7.56
N GLY A 285 17.04 7.85 -6.68
CA GLY A 285 16.20 6.70 -6.36
C GLY A 285 16.05 5.67 -7.47
N GLY A 286 17.08 5.47 -8.32
CA GLY A 286 17.13 4.41 -9.33
C GLY A 286 16.44 4.75 -10.66
N ILE A 287 15.96 5.97 -10.85
CA ILE A 287 15.20 6.40 -12.03
C ILE A 287 15.76 7.72 -12.55
N LEU A 288 16.05 7.77 -13.85
CA LEU A 288 16.52 8.94 -14.55
C LEU A 288 15.69 9.15 -15.81
N GLY A 289 15.04 10.31 -15.91
CA GLY A 289 14.19 10.65 -17.07
C GLY A 289 12.97 9.71 -17.21
N GLY A 290 12.46 9.15 -16.13
CA GLY A 290 11.36 8.19 -16.13
C GLY A 290 11.77 6.73 -16.31
N ILE A 291 13.08 6.46 -16.52
CA ILE A 291 13.62 5.17 -16.92
C ILE A 291 14.56 4.65 -15.81
N THR A 292 14.47 3.36 -15.48
CA THR A 292 15.35 2.72 -14.51
C THR A 292 16.81 2.72 -14.97
N ASN A 293 17.73 2.91 -14.04
CA ASN A 293 19.18 2.92 -14.31
C ASN A 293 19.90 1.66 -13.81
N GLY A 294 19.18 0.62 -13.36
CA GLY A 294 19.72 -0.62 -12.84
C GLY A 294 20.07 -0.59 -11.35
N MET A 295 19.97 0.58 -10.69
CA MET A 295 20.10 0.71 -9.25
C MET A 295 18.75 0.37 -8.57
N PRO A 296 18.74 0.11 -7.25
CA PRO A 296 17.49 -0.08 -6.54
C PRO A 296 16.54 1.13 -6.74
N VAL A 297 15.28 0.88 -7.08
CA VAL A 297 14.26 1.92 -7.08
C VAL A 297 13.77 2.09 -5.65
N ILE A 298 14.02 3.27 -5.07
CA ILE A 298 13.68 3.58 -3.68
C ILE A 298 12.78 4.80 -3.61
N PHE A 299 11.68 4.69 -2.87
CA PHE A 299 10.77 5.79 -2.63
C PHE A 299 10.17 5.73 -1.21
N ARG A 300 9.64 6.86 -0.75
CA ARG A 300 8.90 6.99 0.51
C ARG A 300 7.47 7.43 0.26
N ALA A 301 6.54 6.85 1.02
CA ALA A 301 5.12 7.17 0.97
C ALA A 301 4.63 7.67 2.33
N GLY A 302 4.00 8.83 2.36
CA GLY A 302 3.43 9.42 3.56
C GLY A 302 2.02 8.90 3.82
N VAL A 303 1.80 8.33 5.00
CA VAL A 303 0.53 7.77 5.48
C VAL A 303 -0.08 8.72 6.51
N LYS A 304 -1.23 9.32 6.18
CA LYS A 304 -1.91 10.19 7.15
C LYS A 304 -2.52 9.41 8.31
N PRO A 305 -2.72 10.04 9.49
CA PRO A 305 -3.46 9.43 10.60
C PRO A 305 -4.86 8.98 10.20
N THR A 306 -5.37 7.97 10.88
CA THR A 306 -6.74 7.49 10.71
C THR A 306 -7.74 8.59 11.11
N PRO A 307 -8.70 8.96 10.26
CA PRO A 307 -9.64 10.05 10.57
C PRO A 307 -10.71 9.67 11.62
N SER A 308 -10.91 8.37 11.86
CA SER A 308 -11.84 7.88 12.86
C SER A 308 -11.15 7.87 14.23
N ILE A 309 -11.41 8.88 15.04
CA ILE A 309 -10.87 9.05 16.39
C ILE A 309 -11.99 9.28 17.39
N SER A 310 -11.73 8.99 18.66
CA SER A 310 -12.74 9.15 19.73
C SER A 310 -12.73 10.54 20.38
N LYS A 311 -11.82 11.43 19.96
CA LYS A 311 -11.91 12.85 20.30
C LYS A 311 -13.10 13.50 19.60
N GLU A 312 -13.76 14.44 20.27
CA GLU A 312 -14.77 15.30 19.65
C GLU A 312 -14.14 16.14 18.53
N GLN A 313 -14.82 16.17 17.38
CA GLN A 313 -14.39 16.88 16.19
C GLN A 313 -15.51 17.77 15.68
N ASP A 314 -15.13 18.91 15.10
CA ASP A 314 -16.06 19.76 14.37
C ASP A 314 -16.44 19.12 13.03
N THR A 315 -17.73 19.14 12.71
CA THR A 315 -18.29 18.65 11.45
C THR A 315 -19.56 19.43 11.11
N VAL A 316 -20.35 18.91 10.19
CA VAL A 316 -21.66 19.48 9.81
C VAL A 316 -22.73 18.40 9.86
N ASP A 317 -23.98 18.79 10.10
CA ASP A 317 -25.14 17.98 9.83
C ASP A 317 -25.67 18.31 8.43
N LEU A 318 -25.50 17.39 7.49
CA LEU A 318 -25.86 17.58 6.08
C LEU A 318 -27.38 17.71 5.86
N GLN A 319 -28.18 17.09 6.73
CA GLN A 319 -29.63 17.14 6.64
C GLN A 319 -30.16 18.48 7.19
N LYS A 320 -29.68 18.89 8.36
CA LYS A 320 -30.10 20.14 9.01
C LYS A 320 -29.42 21.37 8.43
N LYS A 321 -28.29 21.18 7.70
CA LYS A 321 -27.48 22.26 7.13
C LYS A 321 -26.88 23.19 8.20
N GLU A 322 -26.42 22.64 9.30
CA GLU A 322 -25.83 23.37 10.43
C GLU A 322 -24.48 22.77 10.85
N ASN A 323 -23.69 23.53 11.60
CA ASN A 323 -22.47 23.02 12.22
C ASN A 323 -22.81 22.02 13.32
N ALA A 324 -22.02 20.98 13.45
CA ALA A 324 -22.22 19.89 14.40
C ALA A 324 -20.92 19.45 15.06
N LYS A 325 -21.05 18.70 16.14
CA LYS A 325 -19.95 17.99 16.80
C LYS A 325 -20.12 16.49 16.58
N LEU A 326 -19.01 15.81 16.41
CA LEU A 326 -18.98 14.37 16.18
C LEU A 326 -17.95 13.70 17.10
N VAL A 327 -18.39 12.70 17.83
CA VAL A 327 -17.53 11.71 18.51
C VAL A 327 -17.74 10.37 17.83
N ILE A 328 -16.66 9.75 17.37
CA ILE A 328 -16.72 8.48 16.67
C ILE A 328 -16.50 7.36 17.69
N ASN A 329 -17.56 6.61 17.97
CA ASN A 329 -17.49 5.41 18.79
C ASN A 329 -17.14 4.21 17.90
N GLY A 330 -16.20 3.37 18.34
CA GLY A 330 -15.85 2.17 17.58
C GLY A 330 -14.42 1.70 17.83
N ARG A 331 -14.05 0.62 17.14
CA ARG A 331 -12.73 -0.01 17.25
C ARG A 331 -11.87 0.44 16.05
N HIS A 332 -11.15 1.52 16.24
CA HIS A 332 -10.29 2.10 15.20
C HIS A 332 -8.81 1.76 15.44
N ASP A 333 -8.03 1.66 14.37
CA ASP A 333 -6.58 1.56 14.47
C ASP A 333 -6.01 2.93 14.91
N PRO A 334 -5.26 3.03 16.00
CA PRO A 334 -4.57 4.26 16.37
C PRO A 334 -3.43 4.58 15.38
N CYS A 335 -2.89 3.55 14.70
CA CYS A 335 -1.91 3.71 13.64
C CYS A 335 -2.08 2.62 12.58
N ILE A 336 -2.22 3.01 11.33
CA ILE A 336 -2.38 2.05 10.21
C ILE A 336 -1.08 1.77 9.46
N VAL A 337 0.02 2.46 9.78
CA VAL A 337 1.29 2.38 9.05
C VAL A 337 1.79 0.93 8.94
N PRO A 338 1.85 0.11 10.02
CA PRO A 338 2.34 -1.26 9.91
C PRO A 338 1.53 -2.12 8.93
N ARG A 339 0.21 -1.93 8.89
CA ARG A 339 -0.69 -2.66 7.99
C ARG A 339 -0.69 -2.10 6.57
N ALA A 340 -0.28 -0.87 6.37
CA ALA A 340 -0.15 -0.25 5.06
C ALA A 340 1.12 -0.69 4.31
N VAL A 341 2.15 -1.19 5.01
CA VAL A 341 3.39 -1.71 4.39
C VAL A 341 3.09 -2.74 3.30
N PRO A 342 2.42 -3.87 3.56
CA PRO A 342 2.11 -4.85 2.52
C PRO A 342 1.14 -4.32 1.45
N CYS A 343 0.37 -3.27 1.74
CA CYS A 343 -0.49 -2.64 0.73
C CYS A 343 0.32 -1.81 -0.27
N VAL A 344 1.36 -1.11 0.19
CA VAL A 344 2.30 -0.37 -0.68
C VAL A 344 3.09 -1.36 -1.53
N GLU A 345 3.65 -2.43 -0.93
CA GLU A 345 4.33 -3.50 -1.68
C GLU A 345 3.42 -4.08 -2.77
N ALA A 346 2.18 -4.38 -2.45
CA ALA A 346 1.21 -4.94 -3.39
C ALA A 346 0.92 -3.98 -4.56
N ALA A 347 0.75 -2.70 -4.28
CA ALA A 347 0.53 -1.68 -5.30
C ALA A 347 1.72 -1.58 -6.26
N VAL A 348 2.95 -1.65 -5.73
CA VAL A 348 4.18 -1.64 -6.55
C VAL A 348 4.31 -2.91 -7.39
N ASN A 349 4.04 -4.09 -6.81
CA ASN A 349 4.06 -5.35 -7.55
C ASN A 349 3.08 -5.33 -8.74
N LEU A 350 1.87 -4.85 -8.54
CA LEU A 350 0.86 -4.69 -9.60
C LEU A 350 1.32 -3.71 -10.67
N ALA A 351 1.84 -2.56 -10.26
CA ALA A 351 2.28 -1.50 -11.16
C ALA A 351 3.43 -1.98 -12.06
N LEU A 352 4.47 -2.53 -11.45
CA LEU A 352 5.66 -2.97 -12.17
C LEU A 352 5.38 -4.18 -13.05
N LEU A 353 4.64 -5.19 -12.58
CA LEU A 353 4.30 -6.32 -13.43
C LEU A 353 3.53 -5.86 -14.67
N SER A 354 2.48 -5.04 -14.50
CA SER A 354 1.69 -4.52 -15.61
C SER A 354 2.53 -3.70 -16.60
N HIS A 355 3.44 -2.88 -16.08
CA HIS A 355 4.31 -2.02 -16.89
C HIS A 355 5.37 -2.82 -17.65
N MET A 356 6.00 -3.80 -16.99
CA MET A 356 7.09 -4.58 -17.58
C MET A 356 6.64 -5.58 -18.64
N MET A 357 5.38 -5.99 -18.68
CA MET A 357 4.86 -6.87 -19.73
C MET A 357 4.92 -6.27 -21.13
N ASP A 358 5.18 -4.98 -21.29
CA ASP A 358 5.41 -4.31 -22.58
C ASP A 358 6.86 -4.43 -23.09
N TYR A 359 7.77 -4.96 -22.26
CA TYR A 359 9.19 -5.02 -22.61
C TYR A 359 9.60 -6.38 -23.16
N PRO A 360 10.42 -6.43 -24.25
CA PRO A 360 10.71 -7.66 -25.01
C PRO A 360 11.39 -8.77 -24.22
N HIS A 361 12.01 -8.46 -23.11
CA HIS A 361 12.77 -9.42 -22.27
C HIS A 361 12.00 -9.88 -21.04
N PHE A 362 10.76 -9.47 -20.89
CA PHE A 362 9.88 -9.84 -19.77
C PHE A 362 8.91 -11.03 -20.07
#